data_633f1764bb1642141dda06a86d1651c9
#
_entry.id   633f1764bb1642141dda06a86d1651c9
#
_cell.length_a   1.000
_cell.length_b   1.000
_cell.length_c   1.000
_cell.angle_alpha   90.00
_cell.angle_beta   90.00
_cell.angle_gamma   90.00
#
_symmetry.space_group_name_H-M   'P 1'
#
loop_
_entity.id
_entity.type
_entity.pdbx_description
1 polymer ?
#
loop_
_entity_poly.entity_id
_entity_poly.type
_entity_poly.pdbx_seq_one_letter_code
_entity_poly.pdbx_strand_id
1 'polypeptide(L)'
;MMEEDVGESEDAVLGLPEQITACLFDLDGVLTDTASVHKKAWKAMFDEYLKSRAERTGEPFTAFDIDVDYLTYVDGKRRQDGVRSFLASRGIELPEGTPDDPADAETIEGLGTRKNAMFHKTLEKDGVEVFEGSRRYLQAVTEAGLRRAVVSSSANTEEVLRITGLDTFIEQRVDGVTMRDENIPGKPAPDSFLRAAELLGVSPAQAAVFEDALAGVAAGRAGKFGFVVGVDRVGQAGQLRRDGADVIVTDLAELM
;
A
#
# COMPACT_ATOMS: atom_id res chain seq x y z
N MET A 1 18.52 -41.04 -30.23
CA MET A 1 18.62 -40.39 -28.93
C MET A 1 18.82 -38.91 -29.27
N MET A 2 17.70 -38.21 -29.35
CA MET A 2 17.70 -36.74 -29.55
C MET A 2 17.59 -36.15 -28.15
N GLU A 3 18.65 -35.44 -27.71
CA GLU A 3 18.59 -34.61 -26.54
C GLU A 3 17.69 -33.42 -26.89
N GLU A 4 16.57 -33.29 -26.21
CA GLU A 4 15.79 -32.05 -26.19
C GLU A 4 16.60 -30.99 -25.46
N ASP A 5 17.08 -30.04 -26.24
CA ASP A 5 17.63 -28.80 -25.79
C ASP A 5 16.51 -28.03 -25.09
N VAL A 6 16.51 -28.05 -23.78
CA VAL A 6 15.65 -27.20 -22.96
C VAL A 6 16.28 -25.80 -23.06
N GLY A 7 15.77 -25.02 -24.01
CA GLY A 7 16.14 -23.63 -24.16
C GLY A 7 16.00 -22.89 -22.84
N GLU A 8 17.13 -22.50 -22.26
CA GLU A 8 17.18 -21.49 -21.21
C GLU A 8 16.49 -20.25 -21.77
N SER A 9 15.41 -19.81 -21.12
CA SER A 9 14.69 -18.61 -21.50
C SER A 9 15.62 -17.42 -21.31
N GLU A 10 16.07 -16.86 -22.45
CA GLU A 10 16.86 -15.63 -22.49
C GLU A 10 16.05 -14.49 -21.82
N ASP A 11 16.72 -13.83 -20.87
CA ASP A 11 16.53 -12.46 -20.40
C ASP A 11 15.20 -12.06 -19.76
N ALA A 12 14.86 -12.65 -18.64
CA ALA A 12 13.99 -11.98 -17.66
C ALA A 12 14.83 -10.87 -16.99
N VAL A 13 14.75 -9.65 -17.50
CA VAL A 13 15.43 -8.51 -16.89
C VAL A 13 14.72 -8.19 -15.56
N LEU A 14 15.44 -8.32 -14.43
CA LEU A 14 14.92 -8.01 -13.10
C LEU A 14 13.74 -8.90 -12.68
N GLY A 15 13.74 -10.19 -13.06
CA GLY A 15 12.68 -11.13 -12.69
C GLY A 15 11.31 -10.82 -13.30
N LEU A 16 11.25 -9.95 -14.32
CA LEU A 16 10.03 -9.51 -14.99
C LEU A 16 9.90 -10.12 -16.39
N PRO A 17 8.68 -10.47 -16.85
CA PRO A 17 8.43 -10.85 -18.22
C PRO A 17 8.84 -9.75 -19.23
N GLU A 18 9.31 -10.16 -20.42
CA GLU A 18 9.82 -9.23 -21.46
C GLU A 18 8.87 -8.10 -21.87
N GLN A 19 7.55 -8.36 -21.84
CA GLN A 19 6.56 -7.33 -22.20
C GLN A 19 6.43 -6.21 -21.19
N ILE A 20 7.01 -6.33 -19.99
CA ILE A 20 6.90 -5.32 -18.94
C ILE A 20 7.85 -4.15 -19.26
N THR A 21 7.28 -2.98 -19.35
CA THR A 21 7.98 -1.70 -19.62
C THR A 21 7.81 -0.68 -18.51
N ALA A 22 6.97 -0.98 -17.51
CA ALA A 22 6.70 -0.11 -16.37
C ALA A 22 6.54 -0.90 -15.07
N CYS A 23 6.99 -0.29 -13.96
CA CYS A 23 6.87 -0.81 -12.60
C CYS A 23 6.02 0.16 -11.77
N LEU A 24 4.96 -0.35 -11.15
CA LEU A 24 4.05 0.37 -10.28
C LEU A 24 4.23 -0.16 -8.86
N PHE A 25 4.88 0.62 -8.01
CA PHE A 25 5.22 0.22 -6.65
C PHE A 25 4.22 0.77 -5.65
N ASP A 26 3.70 -0.06 -4.76
CA ASP A 26 3.21 0.48 -3.50
C ASP A 26 4.38 1.06 -2.70
N LEU A 27 4.08 1.88 -1.70
CA LEU A 27 5.09 2.52 -0.86
C LEU A 27 5.29 1.77 0.45
N ASP A 28 4.19 1.60 1.19
CA ASP A 28 4.17 1.15 2.57
C ASP A 28 4.33 -0.38 2.63
N GLY A 29 5.47 -0.89 3.12
CA GLY A 29 5.78 -2.31 3.13
C GLY A 29 6.49 -2.81 1.86
N VAL A 30 6.48 -2.05 0.76
CA VAL A 30 7.21 -2.38 -0.47
C VAL A 30 8.52 -1.61 -0.57
N LEU A 31 8.49 -0.28 -0.57
CA LEU A 31 9.69 0.56 -0.68
C LEU A 31 10.21 1.00 0.68
N THR A 32 9.31 1.22 1.64
CA THR A 32 9.62 1.76 2.97
C THR A 32 8.90 0.98 4.07
N ASP A 33 9.48 0.94 5.28
CA ASP A 33 8.82 0.42 6.49
C ASP A 33 7.89 1.47 7.13
N THR A 34 7.12 2.18 6.33
CA THR A 34 6.06 3.05 6.81
C THR A 34 4.84 2.28 7.31
N ALA A 35 4.68 1.01 6.94
CA ALA A 35 3.64 0.15 7.50
C ALA A 35 3.74 0.07 9.02
N SER A 36 4.93 0.02 9.61
CA SER A 36 5.13 0.05 11.06
C SER A 36 4.65 1.35 11.69
N VAL A 37 4.90 2.50 11.04
CA VAL A 37 4.41 3.83 11.46
C VAL A 37 2.88 3.90 11.38
N HIS A 38 2.30 3.39 10.28
CA HIS A 38 0.86 3.32 10.11
C HIS A 38 0.18 2.44 11.16
N LYS A 39 0.73 1.25 11.46
CA LYS A 39 0.23 0.34 12.50
C LYS A 39 0.15 1.01 13.86
N LYS A 40 1.22 1.70 14.27
CA LYS A 40 1.28 2.43 15.55
C LYS A 40 0.23 3.56 15.60
N ALA A 41 0.07 4.31 14.52
CA ALA A 41 -0.90 5.41 14.43
C ALA A 41 -2.35 4.90 14.49
N TRP A 42 -2.66 3.83 13.76
CA TRP A 42 -3.99 3.19 13.81
C TRP A 42 -4.34 2.68 15.19
N LYS A 43 -3.42 1.95 15.82
CA LYS A 43 -3.62 1.45 17.17
C LYS A 43 -3.85 2.57 18.18
N ALA A 44 -3.03 3.60 18.16
CA ALA A 44 -3.16 4.73 19.09
C ALA A 44 -4.51 5.44 18.92
N MET A 45 -4.93 5.72 17.68
CA MET A 45 -6.18 6.39 17.38
C MET A 45 -7.40 5.54 17.78
N PHE A 46 -7.44 4.26 17.36
CA PHE A 46 -8.59 3.42 17.68
C PHE A 46 -8.69 3.10 19.17
N ASP A 47 -7.58 2.82 19.85
CA ASP A 47 -7.59 2.57 21.29
C ASP A 47 -8.09 3.78 22.09
N GLU A 48 -7.66 4.99 21.70
CA GLU A 48 -8.15 6.22 22.33
C GLU A 48 -9.66 6.40 22.13
N TYR A 49 -10.14 6.25 20.89
CA TYR A 49 -11.55 6.34 20.57
C TYR A 49 -12.39 5.28 21.30
N LEU A 50 -11.96 4.00 21.24
CA LEU A 50 -12.70 2.89 21.86
C LEU A 50 -12.75 2.99 23.39
N LYS A 51 -11.67 3.49 24.04
CA LYS A 51 -11.68 3.77 25.49
C LYS A 51 -12.70 4.84 25.84
N SER A 52 -12.65 5.98 25.15
CA SER A 52 -13.61 7.06 25.35
C SER A 52 -15.06 6.61 25.13
N ARG A 53 -15.29 5.79 24.09
CA ARG A 53 -16.62 5.21 23.84
C ARG A 53 -17.05 4.28 24.98
N ALA A 54 -16.18 3.37 25.44
CA ALA A 54 -16.47 2.43 26.53
C ALA A 54 -16.86 3.18 27.83
N GLU A 55 -16.15 4.26 28.15
CA GLU A 55 -16.48 5.12 29.32
C GLU A 55 -17.87 5.77 29.22
N ARG A 56 -18.28 6.17 28.00
CA ARG A 56 -19.60 6.82 27.78
C ARG A 56 -20.75 5.83 27.71
N THR A 57 -20.55 4.66 27.10
CA THR A 57 -21.62 3.69 26.86
C THR A 57 -21.74 2.63 27.94
N GLY A 58 -20.71 2.44 28.77
CA GLY A 58 -20.62 1.34 29.73
C GLY A 58 -20.31 -0.02 29.07
N GLU A 59 -20.04 -0.05 27.77
CA GLU A 59 -19.62 -1.26 27.06
C GLU A 59 -18.17 -1.63 27.41
N PRO A 60 -17.78 -2.92 27.38
CA PRO A 60 -16.41 -3.30 27.66
C PRO A 60 -15.46 -2.79 26.57
N PHE A 61 -14.31 -2.26 27.02
CA PHE A 61 -13.23 -1.88 26.10
C PHE A 61 -12.56 -3.11 25.49
N THR A 62 -12.46 -3.14 24.17
CA THR A 62 -11.68 -4.13 23.43
C THR A 62 -10.70 -3.39 22.52
N ALA A 63 -9.40 -3.54 22.77
CA ALA A 63 -8.36 -2.84 22.04
C ALA A 63 -8.32 -3.23 20.54
N PHE A 64 -7.78 -2.33 19.71
CA PHE A 64 -7.40 -2.63 18.34
C PHE A 64 -6.20 -3.60 18.36
N ASP A 65 -6.33 -4.73 17.68
CA ASP A 65 -5.25 -5.69 17.52
C ASP A 65 -4.36 -5.26 16.34
N ILE A 66 -3.08 -5.00 16.65
CA ILE A 66 -2.14 -4.41 15.67
C ILE A 66 -1.77 -5.39 14.54
N ASP A 67 -1.95 -6.69 14.76
CA ASP A 67 -1.62 -7.71 13.77
C ASP A 67 -2.87 -8.20 13.05
N VAL A 68 -3.93 -8.53 13.79
CA VAL A 68 -5.16 -9.09 13.22
C VAL A 68 -6.05 -8.02 12.63
N ASP A 69 -6.42 -6.99 13.41
CA ASP A 69 -7.35 -5.94 12.94
C ASP A 69 -6.68 -5.08 11.85
N TYR A 70 -5.38 -4.83 11.97
CA TYR A 70 -4.64 -4.07 10.96
C TYR A 70 -4.73 -4.76 9.59
N LEU A 71 -4.28 -6.00 9.49
CA LEU A 71 -4.23 -6.74 8.22
C LEU A 71 -5.63 -6.96 7.63
N THR A 72 -6.63 -7.15 8.49
CA THR A 72 -7.99 -7.49 8.04
C THR A 72 -8.77 -6.25 7.57
N TYR A 73 -8.65 -5.13 8.27
CA TYR A 73 -9.59 -4.03 8.10
C TYR A 73 -8.98 -2.75 7.52
N VAL A 74 -7.68 -2.49 7.69
CA VAL A 74 -7.12 -1.18 7.33
C VAL A 74 -5.94 -1.23 6.36
N ASP A 75 -5.23 -2.35 6.28
CA ASP A 75 -4.02 -2.49 5.46
C ASP A 75 -4.30 -2.27 3.96
N GLY A 76 -3.47 -1.47 3.31
CA GLY A 76 -3.60 -1.14 1.89
C GLY A 76 -4.79 -0.25 1.51
N LYS A 77 -5.70 0.08 2.45
CA LYS A 77 -6.92 0.87 2.18
C LYS A 77 -6.67 2.37 2.34
N ARG A 78 -7.51 3.18 1.69
CA ARG A 78 -7.59 4.61 2.00
C ARG A 78 -7.99 4.81 3.46
N ARG A 79 -7.50 5.87 4.08
CA ARG A 79 -7.69 6.14 5.51
C ARG A 79 -9.16 6.07 5.96
N GLN A 80 -10.07 6.71 5.24
CA GLN A 80 -11.50 6.72 5.57
C GLN A 80 -12.13 5.32 5.38
N ASP A 81 -11.71 4.57 4.37
CA ASP A 81 -12.18 3.20 4.13
C ASP A 81 -11.71 2.27 5.24
N GLY A 82 -10.48 2.46 5.74
CA GLY A 82 -9.96 1.74 6.90
C GLY A 82 -10.76 2.05 8.18
N VAL A 83 -11.09 3.33 8.44
CA VAL A 83 -11.93 3.71 9.58
C VAL A 83 -13.29 3.02 9.50
N ARG A 84 -13.99 3.11 8.35
CA ARG A 84 -15.31 2.46 8.15
C ARG A 84 -15.23 0.96 8.33
N SER A 85 -14.25 0.32 7.70
CA SER A 85 -14.09 -1.13 7.71
C SER A 85 -13.89 -1.67 9.12
N PHE A 86 -13.03 -1.04 9.91
CA PHE A 86 -12.79 -1.46 11.29
C PHE A 86 -14.01 -1.18 12.20
N LEU A 87 -14.60 0.01 12.15
CA LEU A 87 -15.78 0.34 12.97
C LEU A 87 -16.97 -0.58 12.66
N ALA A 88 -17.20 -0.88 11.38
CA ALA A 88 -18.24 -1.84 10.97
C ALA A 88 -18.01 -3.23 11.57
N SER A 89 -16.76 -3.70 11.68
CA SER A 89 -16.42 -4.99 12.32
C SER A 89 -16.79 -5.02 13.81
N ARG A 90 -16.88 -3.85 14.45
CA ARG A 90 -17.25 -3.67 15.86
C ARG A 90 -18.72 -3.27 16.04
N GLY A 91 -19.52 -3.23 14.95
CA GLY A 91 -20.92 -2.78 14.99
C GLY A 91 -21.07 -1.31 15.34
N ILE A 92 -20.05 -0.48 15.07
CA ILE A 92 -20.04 0.95 15.37
C ILE A 92 -20.31 1.71 14.07
N GLU A 93 -21.32 2.57 14.08
CA GLU A 93 -21.66 3.48 12.99
C GLU A 93 -21.37 4.91 13.43
N LEU A 94 -20.67 5.67 12.56
CA LEU A 94 -20.42 7.09 12.73
C LEU A 94 -20.87 7.84 11.47
N PRO A 95 -21.26 9.12 11.61
CA PRO A 95 -21.46 10.00 10.46
C PRO A 95 -20.17 10.10 9.61
N GLU A 96 -20.33 10.31 8.30
CA GLU A 96 -19.18 10.51 7.42
C GLU A 96 -18.35 11.72 7.84
N GLY A 97 -19.01 12.82 8.14
CA GLY A 97 -18.34 14.10 8.39
C GLY A 97 -17.92 14.79 7.10
N THR A 98 -16.98 15.71 7.25
CA THR A 98 -16.38 16.49 6.16
C THR A 98 -14.86 16.48 6.25
N PRO A 99 -14.14 16.69 5.15
CA PRO A 99 -12.66 16.75 5.16
C PRO A 99 -12.08 17.79 6.13
N ASP A 100 -12.88 18.78 6.55
CA ASP A 100 -12.47 19.84 7.48
C ASP A 100 -12.75 19.49 8.96
N ASP A 101 -13.27 18.29 9.23
CA ASP A 101 -13.58 17.88 10.59
C ASP A 101 -12.31 17.80 11.45
N PRO A 102 -12.35 18.43 12.66
CA PRO A 102 -11.22 18.38 13.57
C PRO A 102 -10.99 16.98 14.14
N ALA A 103 -9.80 16.75 14.69
CA ALA A 103 -9.37 15.45 15.20
C ALA A 103 -10.20 14.93 16.39
N ASP A 104 -10.96 15.76 17.07
CA ASP A 104 -11.86 15.41 18.16
C ASP A 104 -13.30 15.13 17.71
N ALA A 105 -13.62 15.37 16.44
CA ALA A 105 -14.93 15.03 15.89
C ALA A 105 -15.13 13.50 15.83
N GLU A 106 -16.31 13.05 16.27
CA GLU A 106 -16.70 11.63 16.18
C GLU A 106 -17.38 11.34 14.83
N THR A 107 -16.61 11.46 13.77
CA THR A 107 -16.98 11.15 12.39
C THR A 107 -15.89 10.31 11.73
N ILE A 108 -16.18 9.71 10.59
CA ILE A 108 -15.17 8.98 9.80
C ILE A 108 -13.99 9.91 9.45
N GLU A 109 -14.27 11.13 9.00
CA GLU A 109 -13.25 12.13 8.66
C GLU A 109 -12.48 12.61 9.89
N GLY A 110 -13.16 12.88 11.01
CA GLY A 110 -12.51 13.30 12.26
C GLY A 110 -11.54 12.24 12.81
N LEU A 111 -11.95 10.97 12.85
CA LEU A 111 -11.04 9.87 13.22
C LEU A 111 -9.89 9.73 12.20
N GLY A 112 -10.16 9.95 10.93
CA GLY A 112 -9.12 10.01 9.90
C GLY A 112 -8.11 11.12 10.15
N THR A 113 -8.57 12.32 10.52
CA THR A 113 -7.74 13.48 10.89
C THR A 113 -6.90 13.18 12.14
N ARG A 114 -7.51 12.57 13.17
CA ARG A 114 -6.80 12.12 14.39
C ARG A 114 -5.68 11.12 14.07
N LYS A 115 -6.00 10.09 13.26
CA LYS A 115 -5.01 9.10 12.80
C LYS A 115 -3.83 9.77 12.07
N ASN A 116 -4.12 10.76 11.24
CA ASN A 116 -3.07 11.47 10.50
C ASN A 116 -2.14 12.25 11.44
N ALA A 117 -2.68 12.94 12.44
CA ALA A 117 -1.88 13.62 13.45
C ALA A 117 -0.97 12.65 14.22
N MET A 118 -1.49 11.45 14.55
CA MET A 118 -0.70 10.41 15.21
C MET A 118 0.38 9.81 14.29
N PHE A 119 0.10 9.71 12.99
CA PHE A 119 1.08 9.30 12.00
C PHE A 119 2.27 10.26 11.95
N HIS A 120 2.03 11.56 11.80
CA HIS A 120 3.10 12.56 11.79
C HIS A 120 3.91 12.56 13.09
N LYS A 121 3.24 12.48 14.24
CA LYS A 121 3.93 12.38 15.54
C LYS A 121 4.83 11.14 15.64
N THR A 122 4.39 10.02 15.10
CA THR A 122 5.19 8.79 15.08
C THR A 122 6.34 8.91 14.08
N LEU A 123 6.08 9.49 12.90
CA LEU A 123 7.07 9.75 11.88
C LEU A 123 8.20 10.67 12.37
N GLU A 124 7.86 11.75 13.05
CA GLU A 124 8.83 12.68 13.65
C GLU A 124 9.70 12.00 14.71
N LYS A 125 9.10 11.09 15.49
CA LYS A 125 9.79 10.40 16.59
C LYS A 125 10.67 9.25 16.10
N ASP A 126 10.15 8.41 15.24
CA ASP A 126 10.74 7.11 14.87
C ASP A 126 11.45 7.16 13.50
N GLY A 127 11.14 8.17 12.66
CA GLY A 127 11.62 8.24 11.28
C GLY A 127 10.94 7.25 10.33
N VAL A 128 11.52 7.11 9.14
CA VAL A 128 11.14 6.11 8.12
C VAL A 128 12.38 5.38 7.65
N GLU A 129 12.32 4.07 7.67
CA GLU A 129 13.34 3.21 7.10
C GLU A 129 12.99 2.83 5.64
N VAL A 130 13.97 2.86 4.76
CA VAL A 130 13.85 2.38 3.37
C VAL A 130 14.36 0.96 3.33
N PHE A 131 13.62 0.04 2.72
CA PHE A 131 14.13 -1.30 2.45
C PHE A 131 15.28 -1.21 1.44
N GLU A 132 16.48 -1.59 1.84
CA GLU A 132 17.67 -1.44 1.02
C GLU A 132 17.61 -2.27 -0.28
N GLY A 133 17.04 -3.48 -0.23
CA GLY A 133 16.79 -4.28 -1.42
C GLY A 133 15.85 -3.57 -2.40
N SER A 134 14.82 -2.89 -1.90
CA SER A 134 13.89 -2.11 -2.74
C SER A 134 14.57 -0.88 -3.36
N ARG A 135 15.46 -0.19 -2.61
CA ARG A 135 16.26 0.92 -3.17
C ARG A 135 17.14 0.44 -4.32
N ARG A 136 17.84 -0.69 -4.14
CA ARG A 136 18.69 -1.28 -5.18
C ARG A 136 17.87 -1.71 -6.39
N TYR A 137 16.70 -2.30 -6.16
CA TYR A 137 15.80 -2.69 -7.24
C TYR A 137 15.29 -1.49 -8.03
N LEU A 138 14.87 -0.40 -7.36
CA LEU A 138 14.49 0.86 -8.02
C LEU A 138 15.61 1.43 -8.87
N GLN A 139 16.85 1.38 -8.39
CA GLN A 139 18.02 1.81 -9.16
C GLN A 139 18.21 0.93 -10.41
N ALA A 140 18.15 -0.39 -10.28
CA ALA A 140 18.29 -1.32 -11.39
C ALA A 140 17.16 -1.15 -12.43
N VAL A 141 15.90 -0.96 -11.99
CA VAL A 141 14.74 -0.64 -12.86
C VAL A 141 14.98 0.68 -13.61
N THR A 142 15.59 1.66 -12.95
CA THR A 142 15.93 2.96 -13.57
C THR A 142 17.02 2.80 -14.63
N GLU A 143 18.07 2.06 -14.33
CA GLU A 143 19.18 1.77 -15.27
C GLU A 143 18.73 0.95 -16.48
N ALA A 144 17.75 0.05 -16.28
CA ALA A 144 17.10 -0.71 -17.35
C ALA A 144 16.15 0.13 -18.22
N GLY A 145 15.88 1.39 -17.86
CA GLY A 145 15.02 2.29 -18.62
C GLY A 145 13.53 2.01 -18.50
N LEU A 146 13.11 1.18 -17.53
CA LEU A 146 11.68 0.93 -17.26
C LEU A 146 11.02 2.17 -16.64
N ARG A 147 9.74 2.44 -16.99
CA ARG A 147 8.96 3.53 -16.40
C ARG A 147 8.58 3.20 -14.94
N ARG A 148 8.47 4.20 -14.09
CA ARG A 148 8.27 4.01 -12.64
C ARG A 148 7.21 4.93 -12.08
N ALA A 149 6.26 4.35 -11.33
CA ALA A 149 5.32 5.12 -10.53
C ALA A 149 5.19 4.53 -9.12
N VAL A 150 4.82 5.39 -8.16
CA VAL A 150 4.34 4.97 -6.84
C VAL A 150 2.83 5.08 -6.78
N VAL A 151 2.18 4.05 -6.23
CA VAL A 151 0.72 3.97 -6.07
C VAL A 151 0.40 3.58 -4.63
N SER A 152 0.19 4.56 -3.78
CA SER A 152 -0.09 4.36 -2.35
C SER A 152 -1.44 4.93 -1.95
N SER A 153 -2.13 4.25 -1.03
CA SER A 153 -3.38 4.76 -0.43
C SER A 153 -3.15 5.89 0.59
N SER A 154 -1.89 6.18 0.93
CA SER A 154 -1.52 7.21 1.90
C SER A 154 -1.55 8.61 1.29
N ALA A 155 -2.13 9.56 2.02
CA ALA A 155 -2.04 10.97 1.66
C ALA A 155 -0.67 11.61 2.03
N ASN A 156 0.21 10.85 2.69
CA ASN A 156 1.53 11.32 3.12
C ASN A 156 2.66 10.84 2.20
N THR A 157 2.32 10.23 1.06
CA THR A 157 3.26 9.61 0.12
C THR A 157 4.34 10.57 -0.37
N GLU A 158 3.97 11.81 -0.73
CA GLU A 158 4.91 12.82 -1.20
C GLU A 158 5.97 13.15 -0.14
N GLU A 159 5.53 13.37 1.10
CA GLU A 159 6.44 13.66 2.21
C GLU A 159 7.39 12.48 2.46
N VAL A 160 6.88 11.25 2.50
CA VAL A 160 7.70 10.05 2.71
C VAL A 160 8.72 9.88 1.60
N LEU A 161 8.33 9.99 0.34
CA LEU A 161 9.26 9.91 -0.80
C LEU A 161 10.37 10.95 -0.69
N ARG A 162 10.03 12.20 -0.35
CA ARG A 162 10.99 13.30 -0.23
C ARG A 162 11.99 13.07 0.91
N ILE A 163 11.53 12.71 2.11
CA ILE A 163 12.43 12.51 3.27
C ILE A 163 13.33 11.29 3.12
N THR A 164 12.89 10.29 2.34
CA THR A 164 13.68 9.07 2.04
C THR A 164 14.57 9.23 0.81
N GLY A 165 14.42 10.32 0.04
CA GLY A 165 15.13 10.55 -1.22
C GLY A 165 14.73 9.59 -2.34
N LEU A 166 13.59 8.90 -2.21
CA LEU A 166 13.07 7.99 -3.23
C LEU A 166 12.36 8.74 -4.37
N ASP A 167 11.95 9.98 -4.14
CA ASP A 167 11.31 10.86 -5.13
C ASP A 167 12.14 11.01 -6.42
N THR A 168 13.45 10.94 -6.32
CA THR A 168 14.37 11.03 -7.48
C THR A 168 14.25 9.86 -8.46
N PHE A 169 13.72 8.72 -8.03
CA PHE A 169 13.50 7.54 -8.87
C PHE A 169 12.12 7.50 -9.52
N ILE A 170 11.18 8.30 -9.04
CA ILE A 170 9.74 8.16 -9.37
C ILE A 170 9.32 9.21 -10.41
N GLU A 171 8.73 8.75 -11.52
CA GLU A 171 8.24 9.61 -12.59
C GLU A 171 6.81 10.09 -12.35
N GLN A 172 5.97 9.25 -11.77
CA GLN A 172 4.56 9.53 -11.51
C GLN A 172 4.15 9.02 -10.12
N ARG A 173 3.17 9.68 -9.52
CA ARG A 173 2.60 9.33 -8.22
C ARG A 173 1.07 9.37 -8.30
N VAL A 174 0.44 8.30 -7.81
CA VAL A 174 -0.99 8.25 -7.51
C VAL A 174 -1.12 7.92 -6.03
N ASP A 175 -1.54 8.88 -5.23
CA ASP A 175 -1.59 8.74 -3.78
C ASP A 175 -2.97 9.07 -3.20
N GLY A 176 -3.11 9.05 -1.87
CA GLY A 176 -4.37 9.34 -1.21
C GLY A 176 -4.92 10.76 -1.51
N VAL A 177 -4.05 11.72 -1.83
CA VAL A 177 -4.46 13.07 -2.27
C VAL A 177 -5.03 13.00 -3.68
N THR A 178 -4.28 12.41 -4.61
CA THR A 178 -4.73 12.20 -6.01
C THR A 178 -6.06 11.45 -6.06
N MET A 179 -6.17 10.34 -5.27
CA MET A 179 -7.40 9.55 -5.25
C MET A 179 -8.61 10.34 -4.74
N ARG A 180 -8.43 11.21 -3.74
CA ARG A 180 -9.49 12.08 -3.25
C ARG A 180 -9.90 13.12 -4.29
N ASP A 181 -8.93 13.81 -4.86
CA ASP A 181 -9.15 14.95 -5.75
C ASP A 181 -9.74 14.52 -7.11
N GLU A 182 -9.37 13.32 -7.59
CA GLU A 182 -9.89 12.73 -8.83
C GLU A 182 -11.05 11.73 -8.60
N ASN A 183 -11.53 11.54 -7.36
CA ASN A 183 -12.58 10.57 -7.02
C ASN A 183 -12.25 9.12 -7.41
N ILE A 184 -11.00 8.72 -7.28
CA ILE A 184 -10.54 7.37 -7.62
C ILE A 184 -10.86 6.41 -6.48
N PRO A 185 -11.55 5.27 -6.73
CA PRO A 185 -11.75 4.23 -5.72
C PRO A 185 -10.43 3.68 -5.18
N GLY A 186 -10.39 3.37 -3.87
CA GLY A 186 -9.23 2.76 -3.24
C GLY A 186 -9.13 1.25 -3.49
N LYS A 187 -7.95 0.67 -3.27
CA LYS A 187 -7.71 -0.77 -3.27
C LYS A 187 -8.77 -1.48 -2.39
N PRO A 188 -9.36 -2.59 -2.79
CA PRO A 188 -8.96 -3.51 -3.88
C PRO A 188 -9.48 -3.12 -5.29
N ALA A 189 -10.11 -1.95 -5.50
CA ALA A 189 -10.42 -1.49 -6.84
C ALA A 189 -9.11 -1.22 -7.60
N PRO A 190 -9.04 -1.54 -8.92
CA PRO A 190 -7.81 -1.40 -9.70
C PRO A 190 -7.49 0.05 -10.11
N ASP A 191 -8.41 0.97 -9.87
CA ASP A 191 -8.47 2.30 -10.48
C ASP A 191 -7.20 3.14 -10.23
N SER A 192 -6.62 3.07 -9.04
CA SER A 192 -5.38 3.79 -8.71
C SER A 192 -4.18 3.29 -9.52
N PHE A 193 -4.05 1.98 -9.71
CA PHE A 193 -3.01 1.41 -10.56
C PHE A 193 -3.26 1.70 -12.05
N LEU A 194 -4.52 1.61 -12.50
CA LEU A 194 -4.90 1.97 -13.87
C LEU A 194 -4.56 3.44 -14.17
N ARG A 195 -4.83 4.33 -13.21
CA ARG A 195 -4.47 5.76 -13.35
C ARG A 195 -2.95 5.96 -13.46
N ALA A 196 -2.16 5.23 -12.67
CA ALA A 196 -0.70 5.29 -12.75
C ALA A 196 -0.16 4.80 -14.10
N ALA A 197 -0.71 3.69 -14.63
CA ALA A 197 -0.36 3.19 -15.96
C ALA A 197 -0.69 4.22 -17.05
N GLU A 198 -1.87 4.85 -16.97
CA GLU A 198 -2.28 5.94 -17.88
C GLU A 198 -1.29 7.11 -17.84
N LEU A 199 -0.90 7.58 -16.65
CA LEU A 199 0.06 8.67 -16.48
C LEU A 199 1.44 8.32 -17.04
N LEU A 200 1.84 7.06 -16.98
CA LEU A 200 3.08 6.57 -17.60
C LEU A 200 2.94 6.32 -19.10
N GLY A 201 1.73 6.34 -19.67
CA GLY A 201 1.48 6.08 -21.09
C GLY A 201 1.67 4.62 -21.49
N VAL A 202 1.41 3.68 -20.56
CA VAL A 202 1.52 2.23 -20.82
C VAL A 202 0.17 1.53 -20.61
N SER A 203 -0.02 0.41 -21.31
CA SER A 203 -1.18 -0.45 -21.03
C SER A 203 -0.97 -1.25 -19.75
N PRO A 204 -2.04 -1.67 -19.03
CA PRO A 204 -1.90 -2.53 -17.85
C PRO A 204 -1.08 -3.81 -18.14
N ALA A 205 -1.25 -4.41 -19.31
CA ALA A 205 -0.50 -5.61 -19.71
C ALA A 205 1.02 -5.39 -19.82
N GLN A 206 1.47 -4.15 -19.93
CA GLN A 206 2.88 -3.76 -20.01
C GLN A 206 3.43 -3.29 -18.65
N ALA A 207 2.64 -3.32 -17.59
CA ALA A 207 3.06 -2.87 -16.27
C ALA A 207 3.07 -4.03 -15.27
N ALA A 208 4.05 -4.01 -14.37
CA ALA A 208 4.14 -4.86 -13.20
C ALA A 208 3.72 -4.08 -11.94
N VAL A 209 2.94 -4.71 -11.09
CA VAL A 209 2.50 -4.18 -9.78
C VAL A 209 3.32 -4.84 -8.68
N PHE A 210 3.80 -4.06 -7.72
CA PHE A 210 4.56 -4.54 -6.55
C PHE A 210 3.80 -4.15 -5.29
N GLU A 211 3.39 -5.14 -4.49
CA GLU A 211 2.47 -4.94 -3.37
C GLU A 211 2.72 -5.92 -2.23
N ASP A 212 2.56 -5.47 -1.00
CA ASP A 212 2.62 -6.32 0.20
C ASP A 212 1.24 -6.61 0.80
N ALA A 213 0.24 -5.75 0.54
CA ALA A 213 -1.11 -5.90 1.08
C ALA A 213 -2.02 -6.73 0.16
N LEU A 214 -2.90 -7.56 0.76
CA LEU A 214 -3.87 -8.38 0.02
C LEU A 214 -4.78 -7.54 -0.88
N ALA A 215 -5.24 -6.39 -0.37
CA ALA A 215 -6.10 -5.49 -1.14
C ALA A 215 -5.41 -4.94 -2.40
N GLY A 216 -4.11 -4.68 -2.33
CA GLY A 216 -3.36 -4.16 -3.45
C GLY A 216 -3.02 -5.23 -4.47
N VAL A 217 -2.65 -6.45 -4.04
CA VAL A 217 -2.48 -7.60 -4.95
C VAL A 217 -3.78 -7.89 -5.69
N ALA A 218 -4.92 -7.89 -5.00
CA ALA A 218 -6.23 -8.05 -5.62
C ALA A 218 -6.54 -6.94 -6.64
N ALA A 219 -6.16 -5.68 -6.35
CA ALA A 219 -6.29 -4.56 -7.27
C ALA A 219 -5.44 -4.76 -8.54
N GLY A 220 -4.18 -5.19 -8.39
CA GLY A 220 -3.30 -5.52 -9.51
C GLY A 220 -3.91 -6.61 -10.40
N ARG A 221 -4.44 -7.67 -9.81
CA ARG A 221 -5.11 -8.75 -10.53
C ARG A 221 -6.40 -8.29 -11.24
N ALA A 222 -7.24 -7.50 -10.53
CA ALA A 222 -8.48 -6.97 -11.09
C ALA A 222 -8.23 -6.01 -12.27
N GLY A 223 -7.13 -5.25 -12.23
CA GLY A 223 -6.70 -4.34 -13.30
C GLY A 223 -6.09 -5.04 -14.51
N LYS A 224 -5.91 -6.37 -14.48
CA LYS A 224 -5.29 -7.18 -15.54
C LYS A 224 -3.88 -6.71 -15.88
N PHE A 225 -3.12 -6.36 -14.86
CA PHE A 225 -1.72 -6.02 -15.03
C PHE A 225 -0.90 -7.23 -15.52
N GLY A 226 0.13 -6.96 -16.32
CA GLY A 226 0.92 -7.98 -16.97
C GLY A 226 1.70 -8.87 -16.01
N PHE A 227 1.99 -8.36 -14.80
CA PHE A 227 2.67 -9.11 -13.74
C PHE A 227 2.35 -8.51 -12.36
N VAL A 228 2.19 -9.35 -11.35
CA VAL A 228 1.93 -8.92 -9.97
C VAL A 228 2.93 -9.59 -9.03
N VAL A 229 3.78 -8.80 -8.42
CA VAL A 229 4.76 -9.22 -7.42
C VAL A 229 4.17 -9.01 -6.03
N GLY A 230 3.99 -10.07 -5.28
CA GLY A 230 3.63 -10.02 -3.87
C GLY A 230 4.88 -9.94 -2.99
N VAL A 231 4.97 -8.95 -2.10
CA VAL A 231 6.07 -8.80 -1.15
C VAL A 231 5.59 -9.30 0.22
N ASP A 232 6.08 -10.46 0.65
CA ASP A 232 5.65 -11.07 1.92
C ASP A 232 6.46 -10.55 3.10
N ARG A 233 5.92 -9.56 3.81
CA ARG A 233 6.54 -8.98 5.01
C ARG A 233 6.09 -9.65 6.33
N VAL A 234 4.98 -10.39 6.31
CA VAL A 234 4.32 -10.85 7.55
C VAL A 234 3.96 -12.34 7.54
N GLY A 235 4.46 -13.12 6.57
CA GLY A 235 4.19 -14.56 6.48
C GLY A 235 2.83 -14.90 5.87
N GLN A 236 2.34 -14.09 4.92
CA GLN A 236 1.07 -14.26 4.24
C GLN A 236 1.19 -14.69 2.76
N ALA A 237 2.33 -15.26 2.36
CA ALA A 237 2.61 -15.67 0.98
C ALA A 237 1.47 -16.47 0.32
N GLY A 238 0.86 -17.41 1.07
CA GLY A 238 -0.25 -18.20 0.56
C GLY A 238 -1.51 -17.38 0.26
N GLN A 239 -1.74 -16.28 0.97
CA GLN A 239 -2.88 -15.38 0.73
C GLN A 239 -2.59 -14.46 -0.45
N LEU A 240 -1.40 -13.84 -0.50
CA LEU A 240 -0.96 -13.02 -1.64
C LEU A 240 -1.07 -13.80 -2.97
N ARG A 241 -0.67 -15.09 -2.97
CA ARG A 241 -0.81 -15.95 -4.15
C ARG A 241 -2.27 -16.21 -4.52
N ARG A 242 -3.14 -16.46 -3.55
CA ARG A 242 -4.59 -16.67 -3.82
C ARG A 242 -5.26 -15.41 -4.36
N ASP A 243 -4.82 -14.23 -3.91
CA ASP A 243 -5.37 -12.95 -4.34
C ASP A 243 -4.80 -12.47 -5.68
N GLY A 244 -3.81 -13.19 -6.24
CA GLY A 244 -3.42 -13.05 -7.63
C GLY A 244 -1.98 -12.61 -7.88
N ALA A 245 -1.08 -12.70 -6.88
CA ALA A 245 0.34 -12.50 -7.11
C ALA A 245 0.91 -13.65 -7.99
N ASP A 246 1.64 -13.29 -9.03
CA ASP A 246 2.31 -14.22 -9.95
C ASP A 246 3.59 -14.76 -9.30
N VAL A 247 4.33 -13.91 -8.59
CA VAL A 247 5.52 -14.27 -7.81
C VAL A 247 5.43 -13.69 -6.39
N ILE A 248 6.03 -14.38 -5.44
CA ILE A 248 6.17 -13.90 -4.06
C ILE A 248 7.65 -13.79 -3.73
N VAL A 249 8.04 -12.65 -3.20
CA VAL A 249 9.38 -12.40 -2.66
C VAL A 249 9.26 -11.85 -1.24
N THR A 250 10.31 -11.97 -0.44
CA THR A 250 10.42 -11.32 0.88
C THR A 250 11.17 -9.99 0.80
N ASP A 251 11.97 -9.83 -0.25
CA ASP A 251 12.69 -8.60 -0.58
C ASP A 251 12.81 -8.46 -2.10
N LEU A 252 12.70 -7.23 -2.62
CA LEU A 252 12.79 -7.00 -4.06
C LEU A 252 14.16 -7.36 -4.65
N ALA A 253 15.20 -7.43 -3.83
CA ALA A 253 16.52 -7.90 -4.25
C ALA A 253 16.51 -9.35 -4.78
N GLU A 254 15.52 -10.15 -4.45
CA GLU A 254 15.38 -11.53 -4.95
C GLU A 254 15.03 -11.58 -6.46
N LEU A 255 14.64 -10.45 -7.05
CA LEU A 255 14.30 -10.32 -8.47
C LEU A 255 15.48 -9.88 -9.34
N MET A 256 16.66 -9.58 -8.75
CA MET A 256 17.86 -9.10 -9.45
C MET A 256 18.79 -10.24 -9.87
#